data_c8a920593d85551709f0db058b559c16
#
_entry.id   c8a920593d85551709f0db058b559c16
#
_cell.length_a   1.000
_cell.length_b   1.000
_cell.length_c   1.000
_cell.angle_alpha   90.00
_cell.angle_beta   90.00
_cell.angle_gamma   90.00
#
_symmetry.space_group_name_H-M   'P 1'
#
loop_
_entity.id
_entity.type
_entity.pdbx_description
1 polymer ?
#
loop_
_entity_poly.entity_id
_entity_poly.type
_entity_poly.pdbx_seq_one_letter_code
_entity_poly.pdbx_strand_id
1 'polypeptide(L)'
;MDGAYAFEKPLGFHDRPPALMARMEALTARWLELFARYGYRRVSTPALEFQATIGRYARVAPAKMFPLFDAEGRLVVLRPDMTTPIARLAASTLRSTPLPLRLSYAEPVFRLPQAGEEGQAERWQVGVELIGVGPGAGDLEALVVAAEALIAAGVPAPAFVVGDAALVPLVFAALRLKEAERSALETALLRRDFAAFSAAAGRIGGDVGAALAALLGPLQPERADALGRSLRALTRASGDAAAVDVARAVEERLSALLDLLADAAALFPDVRWLADPAFVPDLEYYTGIVFEGYGQGAGAPLVRGGRYDHLLGRFGREAPATGFALDLERTLAIVEVPLPPRPRTAIRIQKGNRRQAFEEARRRVAAGETVELVEEREDGIGDAGGAIGATGEGGAGHRAGGARTGEGGAGDGR
;
A
#
# COMPACT_ATOMS: atom_id res chain seq x y z
N MET A 1 -32.93 25.30 -3.92
CA MET A 1 -31.66 24.61 -3.51
C MET A 1 -31.06 24.08 -4.79
N ASP A 2 -30.00 24.71 -5.24
CA ASP A 2 -29.38 24.39 -6.51
C ASP A 2 -28.79 22.98 -6.46
N GLY A 3 -29.17 22.15 -7.44
CA GLY A 3 -28.73 20.75 -7.55
C GLY A 3 -27.24 20.57 -7.89
N ALA A 4 -26.38 21.54 -7.50
CA ALA A 4 -24.97 21.59 -7.83
C ALA A 4 -24.20 20.35 -7.37
N TYR A 5 -24.65 19.64 -6.33
CA TYR A 5 -23.96 18.44 -5.80
C TYR A 5 -24.72 17.13 -6.00
N ALA A 6 -25.85 17.14 -6.77
CA ALA A 6 -26.70 15.94 -6.87
C ALA A 6 -25.98 14.72 -7.47
N PHE A 7 -24.97 14.95 -8.31
CA PHE A 7 -24.19 13.91 -8.98
C PHE A 7 -22.68 14.00 -8.68
N GLU A 8 -22.27 14.97 -7.87
CA GLU A 8 -20.86 15.15 -7.50
C GLU A 8 -20.47 14.25 -6.31
N LYS A 9 -19.21 13.92 -6.26
CA LYS A 9 -18.60 13.16 -5.17
C LYS A 9 -17.48 13.99 -4.54
N PRO A 10 -17.22 13.85 -3.24
CA PRO A 10 -16.05 14.48 -2.64
C PRO A 10 -14.76 14.08 -3.36
N LEU A 11 -13.81 15.00 -3.43
CA LEU A 11 -12.55 14.79 -4.11
C LEU A 11 -11.84 13.52 -3.61
N GLY A 12 -11.47 12.64 -4.54
CA GLY A 12 -10.79 11.39 -4.22
C GLY A 12 -11.69 10.25 -3.74
N PHE A 13 -13.03 10.45 -3.72
CA PHE A 13 -14.01 9.39 -3.46
C PHE A 13 -14.70 8.97 -4.76
N HIS A 14 -14.91 7.68 -4.94
CA HIS A 14 -15.45 7.12 -6.17
C HIS A 14 -16.57 6.10 -5.89
N ASP A 15 -17.63 6.14 -6.71
CA ASP A 15 -18.59 5.04 -6.74
C ASP A 15 -17.95 3.80 -7.35
N ARG A 16 -18.37 2.65 -6.85
CA ARG A 16 -17.90 1.35 -7.35
C ARG A 16 -19.07 0.60 -7.96
N PRO A 17 -19.21 0.62 -9.31
CA PRO A 17 -20.28 -0.09 -10.00
C PRO A 17 -20.24 -1.61 -9.76
N PRO A 18 -21.36 -2.33 -9.98
CA PRO A 18 -21.46 -3.76 -9.68
C PRO A 18 -20.36 -4.64 -10.29
N ALA A 19 -19.95 -4.35 -11.52
CA ALA A 19 -18.88 -5.10 -12.19
C ALA A 19 -17.52 -4.91 -11.48
N LEU A 20 -17.19 -3.68 -11.04
CA LEU A 20 -15.98 -3.41 -10.27
C LEU A 20 -16.06 -4.06 -8.89
N MET A 21 -17.20 -3.93 -8.19
CA MET A 21 -17.40 -4.56 -6.88
C MET A 21 -17.23 -6.07 -6.95
N ALA A 22 -17.79 -6.74 -7.96
CA ALA A 22 -17.62 -8.18 -8.11
C ALA A 22 -16.15 -8.60 -8.28
N ARG A 23 -15.34 -7.82 -9.02
CA ARG A 23 -13.89 -8.04 -9.16
C ARG A 23 -13.15 -7.79 -7.84
N MET A 24 -13.49 -6.72 -7.13
CA MET A 24 -12.93 -6.40 -5.81
C MET A 24 -13.19 -7.53 -4.80
N GLU A 25 -14.43 -8.01 -4.72
CA GLU A 25 -14.83 -9.11 -3.85
C GLU A 25 -14.10 -10.42 -4.18
N ALA A 26 -14.01 -10.76 -5.47
CA ALA A 26 -13.33 -11.99 -5.91
C ALA A 26 -11.83 -11.98 -5.58
N LEU A 27 -11.14 -10.86 -5.82
CA LEU A 27 -9.71 -10.73 -5.49
C LEU A 27 -9.49 -10.71 -3.98
N THR A 28 -10.32 -9.97 -3.24
CA THR A 28 -10.28 -9.94 -1.78
C THR A 28 -10.48 -11.33 -1.18
N ALA A 29 -11.47 -12.09 -1.66
CA ALA A 29 -11.72 -13.45 -1.18
C ALA A 29 -10.51 -14.37 -1.44
N ARG A 30 -9.88 -14.26 -2.63
CA ARG A 30 -8.68 -15.02 -2.98
C ARG A 30 -7.51 -14.74 -2.03
N TRP A 31 -7.25 -13.48 -1.71
CA TRP A 31 -6.19 -13.10 -0.78
C TRP A 31 -6.50 -13.53 0.66
N LEU A 32 -7.72 -13.32 1.14
CA LEU A 32 -8.11 -13.74 2.49
C LEU A 32 -8.05 -15.25 2.67
N GLU A 33 -8.39 -16.03 1.63
CA GLU A 33 -8.25 -17.49 1.65
C GLU A 33 -6.77 -17.90 1.69
N LEU A 34 -5.90 -17.26 0.89
CA LEU A 34 -4.45 -17.46 0.95
C LEU A 34 -3.92 -17.19 2.36
N PHE A 35 -4.27 -16.05 2.95
CA PHE A 35 -3.83 -15.68 4.31
C PHE A 35 -4.34 -16.68 5.36
N ALA A 36 -5.57 -17.18 5.22
CA ALA A 36 -6.12 -18.18 6.12
C ALA A 36 -5.32 -19.50 6.07
N ARG A 37 -4.80 -19.90 4.90
CA ARG A 37 -3.92 -21.07 4.74
C ARG A 37 -2.57 -20.91 5.46
N TYR A 38 -2.09 -19.67 5.61
CA TYR A 38 -0.93 -19.31 6.44
C TYR A 38 -1.27 -19.12 7.92
N GLY A 39 -2.52 -19.38 8.32
CA GLY A 39 -2.99 -19.29 9.71
C GLY A 39 -3.40 -17.87 10.14
N TYR A 40 -3.51 -16.92 9.23
CA TYR A 40 -3.99 -15.57 9.54
C TYR A 40 -5.51 -15.57 9.73
N ARG A 41 -5.97 -14.92 10.79
CA ARG A 41 -7.38 -14.79 11.13
C ARG A 41 -7.85 -13.36 10.90
N ARG A 42 -9.01 -13.22 10.25
CA ARG A 42 -9.57 -11.92 9.92
C ARG A 42 -10.00 -11.15 11.16
N VAL A 43 -9.65 -9.87 11.20
CA VAL A 43 -10.09 -8.87 12.18
C VAL A 43 -10.64 -7.64 11.47
N SER A 44 -11.43 -6.85 12.21
CA SER A 44 -11.90 -5.54 11.79
C SER A 44 -11.73 -4.56 12.94
N THR A 45 -11.48 -3.29 12.65
CA THR A 45 -11.37 -2.22 13.62
C THR A 45 -12.30 -1.07 13.23
N PRO A 46 -12.69 -0.17 14.16
CA PRO A 46 -13.48 1.00 13.82
C PRO A 46 -12.85 1.85 12.70
N ALA A 47 -13.68 2.43 11.87
CA ALA A 47 -13.22 3.38 10.83
C ALA A 47 -12.74 4.71 11.44
N LEU A 48 -13.20 5.04 12.63
CA LEU A 48 -12.80 6.23 13.38
C LEU A 48 -11.82 5.86 14.49
N GLU A 49 -10.76 6.64 14.60
CA GLU A 49 -9.75 6.55 15.64
C GLU A 49 -9.55 7.95 16.28
N PHE A 50 -9.14 8.00 17.53
CA PHE A 50 -8.77 9.31 18.13
C PHE A 50 -7.56 9.89 17.42
N GLN A 51 -7.62 11.16 17.05
CA GLN A 51 -6.51 11.86 16.41
C GLN A 51 -5.23 11.78 17.26
N ALA A 52 -5.37 11.91 18.58
CA ALA A 52 -4.25 11.78 19.50
C ALA A 52 -3.56 10.41 19.44
N THR A 53 -4.31 9.32 19.20
CA THR A 53 -3.76 7.97 19.02
C THR A 53 -3.00 7.88 17.70
N ILE A 54 -3.62 8.26 16.58
CA ILE A 54 -3.02 8.16 15.26
C ILE A 54 -1.82 9.11 15.14
N GLY A 55 -1.98 10.38 15.50
CA GLY A 55 -0.90 11.37 15.41
C GLY A 55 0.33 11.03 16.26
N ARG A 56 0.11 10.46 17.45
CA ARG A 56 1.19 10.06 18.35
C ARG A 56 1.90 8.77 17.94
N TYR A 57 1.16 7.80 17.40
CA TYR A 57 1.67 6.44 17.20
C TYR A 57 1.95 6.09 15.75
N ALA A 58 1.07 6.46 14.82
CA ALA A 58 1.30 6.25 13.38
C ALA A 58 2.21 7.31 12.76
N ARG A 59 2.35 8.48 13.43
CA ARG A 59 3.09 9.65 12.92
C ARG A 59 2.68 10.06 11.49
N VAL A 60 1.40 9.86 11.17
CA VAL A 60 0.82 10.40 9.94
C VAL A 60 0.67 11.91 10.12
N ALA A 61 1.15 12.68 9.14
CA ALA A 61 1.05 14.13 9.19
C ALA A 61 -0.42 14.57 9.31
N PRO A 62 -0.76 15.50 10.21
CA PRO A 62 -2.16 15.97 10.40
C PRO A 62 -2.81 16.44 9.10
N ALA A 63 -2.03 17.04 8.18
CA ALA A 63 -2.50 17.48 6.87
C ALA A 63 -2.96 16.35 5.94
N LYS A 64 -2.64 15.10 6.27
CA LYS A 64 -3.06 13.91 5.52
C LYS A 64 -4.27 13.20 6.13
N MET A 65 -4.85 13.71 7.22
CA MET A 65 -5.96 13.08 7.96
C MET A 65 -7.28 13.78 7.67
N PHE A 66 -8.37 13.02 7.70
CA PHE A 66 -9.75 13.54 7.71
C PHE A 66 -10.20 13.74 9.15
N PRO A 67 -10.17 14.98 9.69
CA PRO A 67 -10.60 15.26 11.06
C PRO A 67 -12.12 15.38 11.16
N LEU A 68 -12.68 14.83 12.25
CA LEU A 68 -14.10 14.91 12.63
C LEU A 68 -14.22 15.08 14.14
N PHE A 69 -15.44 15.37 14.62
CA PHE A 69 -15.75 15.36 16.04
C PHE A 69 -16.76 14.25 16.34
N ASP A 70 -16.53 13.50 17.41
CA ASP A 70 -17.51 12.54 17.92
C ASP A 70 -18.66 13.24 18.66
N ALA A 71 -19.63 12.47 19.14
CA ALA A 71 -20.79 13.00 19.84
C ALA A 71 -20.44 13.73 21.16
N GLU A 72 -19.25 13.50 21.70
CA GLU A 72 -18.75 14.13 22.93
C GLU A 72 -17.82 15.32 22.62
N GLY A 73 -17.69 15.71 21.34
CA GLY A 73 -16.85 16.82 20.90
C GLY A 73 -15.35 16.49 20.89
N ARG A 74 -14.97 15.22 20.96
CA ARG A 74 -13.55 14.81 20.91
C ARG A 74 -13.10 14.68 19.46
N LEU A 75 -11.85 15.11 19.19
CA LEU A 75 -11.27 15.04 17.84
C LEU A 75 -10.92 13.59 17.45
N VAL A 76 -11.56 13.10 16.41
CA VAL A 76 -11.34 11.81 15.80
C VAL A 76 -10.94 11.99 14.34
N VAL A 77 -10.38 10.96 13.73
CA VAL A 77 -10.01 10.94 12.31
C VAL A 77 -10.51 9.65 11.65
N LEU A 78 -10.81 9.69 10.37
CA LEU A 78 -10.92 8.47 9.58
C LEU A 78 -9.54 7.79 9.56
N ARG A 79 -9.49 6.50 9.83
CA ARG A 79 -8.23 5.72 9.93
C ARG A 79 -7.39 5.86 8.67
N PRO A 80 -6.14 6.37 8.75
CA PRO A 80 -5.25 6.52 7.59
C PRO A 80 -4.44 5.27 7.25
N ASP A 81 -4.42 4.28 8.14
CA ASP A 81 -3.75 2.98 8.01
C ASP A 81 -4.47 1.92 8.85
N MET A 82 -4.16 0.64 8.63
CA MET A 82 -4.72 -0.46 9.40
C MET A 82 -3.78 -0.97 10.50
N THR A 83 -2.48 -0.76 10.37
CA THR A 83 -1.47 -1.28 11.30
C THR A 83 -1.65 -0.72 12.71
N THR A 84 -1.83 0.61 12.83
CA THR A 84 -2.01 1.26 14.15
C THR A 84 -3.28 0.82 14.86
N PRO A 85 -4.48 0.79 14.23
CA PRO A 85 -5.69 0.21 14.82
C PRO A 85 -5.54 -1.24 15.23
N ILE A 86 -4.85 -2.07 14.44
CA ILE A 86 -4.63 -3.49 14.75
C ILE A 86 -3.63 -3.64 15.90
N ALA A 87 -2.58 -2.83 15.98
CA ALA A 87 -1.67 -2.81 17.12
C ALA A 87 -2.41 -2.46 18.43
N ARG A 88 -3.33 -1.47 18.38
CA ARG A 88 -4.22 -1.15 19.50
C ARG A 88 -5.13 -2.33 19.86
N LEU A 89 -5.75 -2.99 18.88
CA LEU A 89 -6.59 -4.18 19.06
C LEU A 89 -5.79 -5.32 19.74
N ALA A 90 -4.57 -5.58 19.24
CA ALA A 90 -3.68 -6.62 19.79
C ALA A 90 -3.26 -6.33 21.23
N ALA A 91 -3.03 -5.05 21.58
CA ALA A 91 -2.64 -4.65 22.92
C ALA A 91 -3.82 -4.48 23.89
N SER A 92 -5.05 -4.42 23.40
CA SER A 92 -6.27 -4.28 24.23
C SER A 92 -7.12 -5.55 24.21
N THR A 93 -8.01 -5.69 23.25
CA THR A 93 -8.98 -6.79 23.16
C THR A 93 -8.31 -8.19 23.08
N LEU A 94 -7.15 -8.27 22.40
CA LEU A 94 -6.41 -9.53 22.26
C LEU A 94 -5.23 -9.64 23.24
N ARG A 95 -5.18 -8.81 24.27
CA ARG A 95 -4.04 -8.72 25.21
C ARG A 95 -3.68 -10.06 25.84
N SER A 96 -4.67 -10.87 26.20
CA SER A 96 -4.50 -12.19 26.82
C SER A 96 -4.28 -13.33 25.81
N THR A 97 -4.42 -13.06 24.52
CA THR A 97 -4.21 -14.08 23.48
C THR A 97 -2.71 -14.37 23.34
N PRO A 98 -2.27 -15.63 23.40
CA PRO A 98 -0.86 -15.98 23.25
C PRO A 98 -0.28 -15.52 21.91
N LEU A 99 0.99 -15.15 21.93
CA LEU A 99 1.78 -14.89 20.72
C LEU A 99 2.28 -16.21 20.12
N PRO A 100 2.50 -16.28 18.80
CA PRO A 100 2.32 -15.22 17.82
C PRO A 100 0.86 -15.02 17.41
N LEU A 101 0.49 -13.76 17.09
CA LEU A 101 -0.78 -13.44 16.46
C LEU A 101 -0.57 -13.28 14.95
N ARG A 102 -1.37 -13.98 14.16
CA ARG A 102 -1.49 -13.80 12.71
C ARG A 102 -2.86 -13.21 12.42
N LEU A 103 -2.89 -11.94 12.05
CA LEU A 103 -4.12 -11.19 11.82
C LEU A 103 -4.18 -10.71 10.36
N SER A 104 -5.35 -10.81 9.73
CA SER A 104 -5.59 -10.30 8.39
C SER A 104 -6.77 -9.34 8.36
N TYR A 105 -6.83 -8.49 7.35
CA TYR A 105 -7.91 -7.51 7.19
C TYR A 105 -8.20 -7.24 5.71
N ALA A 106 -9.39 -6.68 5.45
CA ALA A 106 -9.80 -6.15 4.15
C ALA A 106 -10.72 -4.97 4.42
N GLU A 107 -10.18 -3.76 4.39
CA GLU A 107 -10.84 -2.55 4.91
C GLU A 107 -10.40 -1.29 4.14
N PRO A 108 -11.25 -0.26 4.02
CA PRO A 108 -10.84 1.02 3.48
C PRO A 108 -9.99 1.83 4.47
N VAL A 109 -9.04 2.58 3.94
CA VAL A 109 -8.26 3.61 4.64
C VAL A 109 -8.44 4.95 3.94
N PHE A 110 -8.23 6.04 4.70
CA PHE A 110 -8.59 7.38 4.25
C PHE A 110 -7.43 8.35 4.44
N ARG A 111 -7.00 9.00 3.35
CA ARG A 111 -5.95 10.02 3.40
C ARG A 111 -6.31 11.19 2.52
N LEU A 112 -6.19 12.41 3.05
CA LEU A 112 -6.35 13.63 2.26
C LEU A 112 -5.27 13.65 1.16
N PRO A 113 -5.66 13.79 -0.13
CA PRO A 113 -4.70 14.01 -1.21
C PRO A 113 -3.91 15.30 -0.96
N GLN A 114 -2.62 15.28 -1.20
CA GLN A 114 -1.80 16.49 -1.13
C GLN A 114 -1.93 17.28 -2.45
N ALA A 115 -1.71 18.60 -2.39
CA ALA A 115 -1.74 19.44 -3.57
C ALA A 115 -0.75 18.91 -4.64
N GLY A 116 -1.27 18.61 -5.83
CA GLY A 116 -0.49 18.02 -6.93
C GLY A 116 -0.41 16.49 -6.92
N GLU A 117 -0.96 15.82 -5.90
CA GLU A 117 -1.16 14.37 -5.93
C GLU A 117 -2.52 14.06 -6.57
N GLU A 118 -2.53 13.40 -7.72
CA GLU A 118 -3.72 12.68 -8.21
C GLU A 118 -3.94 11.48 -7.30
N GLY A 119 -4.71 11.67 -6.23
CA GLY A 119 -4.84 10.65 -5.20
C GLY A 119 -6.29 10.29 -4.90
N GLN A 120 -6.54 9.00 -4.75
CA GLN A 120 -7.74 8.51 -4.09
C GLN A 120 -7.68 8.83 -2.60
N ALA A 121 -8.72 9.49 -2.08
CA ALA A 121 -8.86 9.76 -0.66
C ALA A 121 -9.25 8.52 0.14
N GLU A 122 -10.04 7.64 -0.47
CA GLU A 122 -10.45 6.33 0.04
C GLU A 122 -9.78 5.22 -0.77
N ARG A 123 -9.05 4.32 -0.09
CA ARG A 123 -8.36 3.17 -0.71
C ARG A 123 -8.69 1.89 0.03
N TRP A 124 -9.02 0.84 -0.70
CA TRP A 124 -9.22 -0.47 -0.12
C TRP A 124 -7.90 -1.21 0.03
N GLN A 125 -7.61 -1.59 1.27
CA GLN A 125 -6.42 -2.37 1.62
C GLN A 125 -6.80 -3.77 2.07
N VAL A 126 -6.06 -4.76 1.61
CA VAL A 126 -6.11 -6.13 2.09
C VAL A 126 -4.71 -6.49 2.59
N GLY A 127 -4.58 -6.92 3.84
CA GLY A 127 -3.24 -7.11 4.39
C GLY A 127 -3.20 -8.04 5.60
N VAL A 128 -1.98 -8.19 6.11
CA VAL A 128 -1.69 -9.03 7.28
C VAL A 128 -0.79 -8.31 8.26
N GLU A 129 -0.93 -8.68 9.54
CA GLU A 129 -0.07 -8.28 10.65
C GLU A 129 0.39 -9.52 11.42
N LEU A 130 1.69 -9.75 11.47
CA LEU A 130 2.35 -10.83 12.19
C LEU A 130 3.02 -10.29 13.45
N ILE A 131 2.47 -10.63 14.60
CA ILE A 131 2.89 -10.09 15.90
C ILE A 131 3.48 -11.19 16.76
N GLY A 132 4.67 -10.96 17.31
CA GLY A 132 5.33 -11.93 18.20
C GLY A 132 6.33 -12.84 17.50
N VAL A 133 6.69 -12.57 16.23
CA VAL A 133 7.77 -13.26 15.51
C VAL A 133 8.91 -12.28 15.25
N GLY A 134 10.11 -12.62 15.69
CA GLY A 134 11.29 -11.78 15.59
C GLY A 134 11.79 -11.57 14.16
N PRO A 135 12.86 -10.75 14.01
CA PRO A 135 13.53 -10.54 12.73
C PRO A 135 13.98 -11.84 12.06
N GLY A 136 14.23 -11.80 10.78
CA GLY A 136 14.57 -12.95 9.95
C GLY A 136 13.35 -13.81 9.63
N ALA A 137 12.92 -14.67 10.53
CA ALA A 137 11.78 -15.57 10.27
C ALA A 137 10.47 -14.81 9.99
N GLY A 138 10.15 -13.79 10.80
CA GLY A 138 8.95 -12.97 10.57
C GLY A 138 9.05 -12.13 9.31
N ASP A 139 10.23 -11.62 9.00
CA ASP A 139 10.46 -10.82 7.79
C ASP A 139 10.32 -11.69 6.53
N LEU A 140 10.89 -12.89 6.55
CA LEU A 140 10.75 -13.84 5.45
C LEU A 140 9.30 -14.28 5.27
N GLU A 141 8.56 -14.58 6.36
CA GLU A 141 7.13 -14.91 6.29
C GLU A 141 6.34 -13.78 5.63
N ALA A 142 6.58 -12.52 6.01
CA ALA A 142 5.90 -11.38 5.42
C ALA A 142 6.19 -11.23 3.92
N LEU A 143 7.45 -11.37 3.49
CA LEU A 143 7.84 -11.33 2.08
C LEU A 143 7.24 -12.48 1.27
N VAL A 144 7.28 -13.71 1.81
CA VAL A 144 6.70 -14.91 1.19
C VAL A 144 5.21 -14.74 0.95
N VAL A 145 4.47 -14.36 1.99
CA VAL A 145 3.00 -14.20 1.88
C VAL A 145 2.64 -13.04 0.95
N ALA A 146 3.42 -11.95 0.94
CA ALA A 146 3.22 -10.84 0.02
C ALA A 146 3.51 -11.23 -1.44
N ALA A 147 4.57 -12.01 -1.71
CA ALA A 147 4.90 -12.50 -3.03
C ALA A 147 3.83 -13.46 -3.56
N GLU A 148 3.39 -14.42 -2.74
CA GLU A 148 2.30 -15.32 -3.11
C GLU A 148 0.98 -14.58 -3.37
N ALA A 149 0.70 -13.50 -2.61
CA ALA A 149 -0.49 -12.69 -2.84
C ALA A 149 -0.47 -12.00 -4.22
N LEU A 150 0.68 -11.46 -4.65
CA LEU A 150 0.83 -10.90 -6.00
C LEU A 150 0.72 -11.97 -7.08
N ILE A 151 1.35 -13.12 -6.89
CA ILE A 151 1.27 -14.26 -7.82
C ILE A 151 -0.17 -14.78 -7.91
N ALA A 152 -0.83 -14.97 -6.77
CA ALA A 152 -2.22 -15.42 -6.72
C ALA A 152 -3.20 -14.43 -7.39
N ALA A 153 -2.89 -13.13 -7.37
CA ALA A 153 -3.65 -12.12 -8.09
C ALA A 153 -3.43 -12.18 -9.62
N GLY A 154 -2.40 -12.86 -10.10
CA GLY A 154 -2.00 -12.89 -11.51
C GLY A 154 -1.20 -11.65 -11.91
N VAL A 155 -0.50 -11.00 -10.96
CA VAL A 155 0.34 -9.83 -11.25
C VAL A 155 1.48 -10.23 -12.20
N PRO A 156 1.62 -9.57 -13.36
CA PRO A 156 2.67 -9.90 -14.30
C PRO A 156 4.03 -9.40 -13.80
N ALA A 157 5.06 -10.26 -13.93
CA ALA A 157 6.45 -10.00 -13.60
C ALA A 157 6.62 -9.29 -12.21
N PRO A 158 6.21 -9.94 -11.11
CA PRO A 158 6.28 -9.33 -9.79
C PRO A 158 7.73 -9.02 -9.39
N ALA A 159 7.93 -7.86 -8.78
CA ALA A 159 9.23 -7.39 -8.33
C ALA A 159 9.11 -6.75 -6.95
N PHE A 160 10.11 -6.98 -6.10
CA PHE A 160 10.19 -6.37 -4.77
C PHE A 160 11.45 -5.52 -4.64
N VAL A 161 11.29 -4.34 -4.04
CA VAL A 161 12.37 -3.50 -3.54
C VAL A 161 12.33 -3.61 -2.03
N VAL A 162 13.43 -4.05 -1.42
CA VAL A 162 13.53 -4.30 0.01
C VAL A 162 14.70 -3.51 0.58
N GLY A 163 14.46 -2.80 1.67
CA GLY A 163 15.46 -2.06 2.42
C GLY A 163 15.34 -2.32 3.91
N ASP A 164 16.08 -1.53 4.69
CA ASP A 164 15.95 -1.52 6.14
C ASP A 164 15.88 -0.08 6.64
N ALA A 165 14.78 0.26 7.32
CA ALA A 165 14.49 1.61 7.79
C ALA A 165 15.58 2.19 8.74
N ALA A 166 16.36 1.33 9.38
CA ALA A 166 17.43 1.77 10.27
C ALA A 166 18.77 2.07 9.54
N LEU A 167 18.97 1.58 8.30
CA LEU A 167 20.28 1.71 7.64
C LEU A 167 20.68 3.17 7.43
N VAL A 168 19.82 3.99 6.81
CA VAL A 168 20.16 5.40 6.53
C VAL A 168 20.46 6.18 7.82
N PRO A 169 19.62 6.14 8.87
CA PRO A 169 19.93 6.78 10.15
C PRO A 169 21.24 6.31 10.77
N LEU A 170 21.53 5.00 10.73
CA LEU A 170 22.78 4.45 11.26
C LEU A 170 24.01 4.89 10.46
N VAL A 171 23.94 4.90 9.14
CA VAL A 171 25.04 5.42 8.30
C VAL A 171 25.30 6.89 8.60
N PHE A 172 24.26 7.73 8.72
CA PHE A 172 24.41 9.15 9.05
C PHE A 172 25.01 9.34 10.46
N ALA A 173 24.63 8.50 11.42
CA ALA A 173 25.22 8.51 12.75
C ALA A 173 26.69 8.08 12.74
N ALA A 174 27.05 7.01 12.00
CA ALA A 174 28.43 6.56 11.85
C ALA A 174 29.32 7.64 11.23
N LEU A 175 28.80 8.36 10.24
CA LEU A 175 29.51 9.45 9.54
C LEU A 175 29.48 10.79 10.31
N ARG A 176 28.73 10.87 11.43
CA ARG A 176 28.61 12.06 12.29
C ARG A 176 28.24 13.32 11.51
N LEU A 177 27.27 13.19 10.60
CA LEU A 177 26.78 14.30 9.77
C LEU A 177 26.21 15.40 10.65
N LYS A 178 26.45 16.65 10.25
CA LYS A 178 25.80 17.81 10.86
C LYS A 178 24.30 17.78 10.57
N GLU A 179 23.50 18.36 11.46
CA GLU A 179 22.03 18.37 11.34
C GLU A 179 21.54 18.89 9.99
N ALA A 180 22.15 19.98 9.48
CA ALA A 180 21.77 20.53 8.18
C ALA A 180 22.09 19.60 7.00
N GLU A 181 23.22 18.87 7.08
CA GLU A 181 23.62 17.90 6.06
C GLU A 181 22.68 16.70 6.09
N ARG A 182 22.37 16.19 7.29
CA ARG A 182 21.45 15.08 7.51
C ARG A 182 20.04 15.42 6.97
N SER A 183 19.47 16.56 7.39
CA SER A 183 18.15 16.99 6.97
C SER A 183 18.04 17.15 5.44
N ALA A 184 19.07 17.69 4.78
CA ALA A 184 19.10 17.80 3.34
C ALA A 184 19.08 16.43 2.63
N LEU A 185 19.89 15.48 3.11
CA LEU A 185 19.99 14.13 2.57
C LEU A 185 18.69 13.33 2.82
N GLU A 186 18.13 13.38 4.03
CA GLU A 186 16.86 12.74 4.37
C GLU A 186 15.70 13.27 3.50
N THR A 187 15.63 14.60 3.33
CA THR A 187 14.61 15.22 2.48
C THR A 187 14.72 14.75 1.03
N ALA A 188 15.95 14.63 0.50
CA ALA A 188 16.18 14.14 -0.85
C ALA A 188 15.73 12.68 -1.01
N LEU A 189 16.05 11.79 -0.04
CA LEU A 189 15.63 10.39 -0.07
C LEU A 189 14.11 10.23 0.05
N LEU A 190 13.45 10.95 0.95
CA LEU A 190 11.99 10.95 1.11
C LEU A 190 11.26 11.37 -0.16
N ARG A 191 11.84 12.31 -0.93
CA ARG A 191 11.32 12.75 -2.23
C ARG A 191 11.76 11.87 -3.40
N ARG A 192 12.60 10.86 -3.15
CA ARG A 192 13.27 10.04 -4.18
C ARG A 192 14.04 10.89 -5.20
N ASP A 193 14.55 12.05 -4.75
CA ASP A 193 15.40 12.93 -5.54
C ASP A 193 16.88 12.52 -5.37
N PHE A 194 17.26 11.49 -6.10
CA PHE A 194 18.63 10.95 -6.04
C PHE A 194 19.67 11.92 -6.63
N ALA A 195 19.26 12.84 -7.49
CA ALA A 195 20.14 13.89 -8.00
C ALA A 195 20.48 14.91 -6.90
N ALA A 196 19.47 15.36 -6.13
CA ALA A 196 19.68 16.24 -5.00
C ALA A 196 20.52 15.55 -3.90
N PHE A 197 20.29 14.25 -3.64
CA PHE A 197 21.10 13.47 -2.70
C PHE A 197 22.56 13.41 -3.14
N SER A 198 22.83 13.05 -4.41
CA SER A 198 24.19 12.99 -4.97
C SER A 198 24.89 14.35 -4.89
N ALA A 199 24.17 15.43 -5.20
CA ALA A 199 24.70 16.79 -5.10
C ALA A 199 25.04 17.17 -3.63
N ALA A 200 24.21 16.76 -2.66
CA ALA A 200 24.46 17.00 -1.25
C ALA A 200 25.66 16.19 -0.74
N ALA A 201 25.74 14.91 -1.09
CA ALA A 201 26.89 14.05 -0.79
C ALA A 201 28.21 14.62 -1.40
N GLY A 202 28.14 15.08 -2.64
CA GLY A 202 29.27 15.73 -3.34
C GLY A 202 29.75 17.01 -2.66
N ARG A 203 28.85 17.82 -2.07
CA ARG A 203 29.21 19.02 -1.28
C ARG A 203 29.93 18.67 0.03
N ILE A 204 29.53 17.58 0.68
CA ILE A 204 30.23 17.06 1.86
C ILE A 204 31.64 16.61 1.45
N GLY A 205 31.74 15.91 0.31
CA GLY A 205 33.01 15.55 -0.31
C GLY A 205 33.84 14.53 0.45
N GLY A 206 35.05 14.26 -0.04
CA GLY A 206 35.99 13.32 0.57
C GLY A 206 35.41 11.90 0.72
N ASP A 207 35.97 11.13 1.64
CA ASP A 207 35.55 9.74 1.90
C ASP A 207 34.16 9.66 2.46
N VAL A 208 33.67 10.69 3.18
CA VAL A 208 32.30 10.77 3.72
C VAL A 208 31.32 10.89 2.58
N GLY A 209 31.56 11.80 1.61
CA GLY A 209 30.70 11.95 0.44
C GLY A 209 30.69 10.69 -0.43
N ALA A 210 31.82 10.00 -0.56
CA ALA A 210 31.92 8.72 -1.27
C ALA A 210 31.11 7.61 -0.57
N ALA A 211 31.17 7.51 0.76
CA ALA A 211 30.38 6.55 1.53
C ALA A 211 28.86 6.81 1.40
N LEU A 212 28.45 8.08 1.40
CA LEU A 212 27.05 8.46 1.16
C LEU A 212 26.60 8.09 -0.26
N ALA A 213 27.40 8.38 -1.29
CA ALA A 213 27.10 8.01 -2.66
C ALA A 213 26.96 6.49 -2.84
N ALA A 214 27.69 5.69 -2.04
CA ALA A 214 27.59 4.24 -2.07
C ALA A 214 26.24 3.69 -1.56
N LEU A 215 25.40 4.48 -0.91
CA LEU A 215 24.03 4.10 -0.56
C LEU A 215 23.12 4.03 -1.78
N LEU A 216 23.40 4.81 -2.84
CA LEU A 216 22.51 4.88 -3.98
C LEU A 216 22.67 3.68 -4.93
N GLY A 217 21.54 3.09 -5.32
CA GLY A 217 21.44 2.01 -6.28
C GLY A 217 21.43 0.61 -5.66
N PRO A 218 21.15 -0.43 -6.46
CA PRO A 218 20.96 -1.79 -5.97
C PRO A 218 22.14 -2.29 -5.16
N LEU A 219 21.86 -2.84 -4.00
CA LEU A 219 22.87 -3.45 -3.15
C LEU A 219 23.26 -4.82 -3.71
N GLN A 220 24.58 -5.05 -3.82
CA GLN A 220 25.18 -6.34 -4.13
C GLN A 220 26.17 -6.68 -3.01
N PRO A 221 26.55 -7.96 -2.81
CA PRO A 221 27.47 -8.35 -1.73
C PRO A 221 28.76 -7.52 -1.71
N GLU A 222 29.38 -7.31 -2.88
CA GLU A 222 30.63 -6.56 -3.00
C GLU A 222 30.46 -5.08 -2.62
N ARG A 223 29.29 -4.48 -2.91
CA ARG A 223 28.97 -3.11 -2.51
C ARG A 223 28.69 -3.00 -1.01
N ALA A 224 27.98 -3.97 -0.43
CA ALA A 224 27.75 -4.05 1.00
C ALA A 224 29.09 -4.11 1.75
N ASP A 225 29.98 -4.98 1.32
CA ASP A 225 31.33 -5.12 1.87
C ASP A 225 32.15 -3.84 1.70
N ALA A 226 32.08 -3.19 0.54
CA ALA A 226 32.80 -1.95 0.28
C ALA A 226 32.30 -0.81 1.19
N LEU A 227 30.98 -0.66 1.33
CA LEU A 227 30.36 0.33 2.23
C LEU A 227 30.77 0.06 3.68
N GLY A 228 30.69 -1.19 4.14
CA GLY A 228 31.10 -1.58 5.49
C GLY A 228 32.58 -1.28 5.76
N ARG A 229 33.47 -1.64 4.83
CA ARG A 229 34.91 -1.31 4.96
C ARG A 229 35.17 0.20 5.03
N SER A 230 34.48 0.98 4.19
CA SER A 230 34.60 2.45 4.18
C SER A 230 34.15 3.05 5.50
N LEU A 231 33.00 2.64 6.03
CA LEU A 231 32.46 3.12 7.30
C LEU A 231 33.40 2.75 8.48
N ARG A 232 33.93 1.52 8.51
CA ARG A 232 34.92 1.12 9.54
C ARG A 232 36.18 1.95 9.47
N ALA A 233 36.72 2.23 8.29
CA ALA A 233 37.89 3.06 8.12
C ALA A 233 37.69 4.47 8.66
N LEU A 234 36.58 5.11 8.27
CA LEU A 234 36.19 6.46 8.70
C LEU A 234 35.97 6.55 10.22
N THR A 235 35.23 5.59 10.78
CA THR A 235 34.93 5.58 12.23
C THR A 235 36.15 5.28 13.09
N ARG A 236 37.07 4.40 12.66
CA ARG A 236 38.34 4.16 13.33
C ARG A 236 39.25 5.40 13.29
N ALA A 237 39.30 6.10 12.15
CA ALA A 237 40.06 7.33 12.01
C ALA A 237 39.56 8.47 12.92
N SER A 238 38.27 8.47 13.27
CA SER A 238 37.69 9.43 14.21
C SER A 238 38.06 9.19 15.67
N GLY A 239 38.54 7.99 16.03
CA GLY A 239 38.82 7.60 17.40
C GLY A 239 37.60 7.40 18.30
N ASP A 240 36.40 7.39 17.75
CA ASP A 240 35.13 7.26 18.48
C ASP A 240 34.65 5.80 18.50
N ALA A 241 34.72 5.16 19.67
CA ALA A 241 34.29 3.78 19.85
C ALA A 241 32.79 3.58 19.55
N ALA A 242 31.94 4.56 19.89
CA ALA A 242 30.51 4.47 19.61
C ALA A 242 30.23 4.48 18.09
N ALA A 243 30.97 5.31 17.33
CA ALA A 243 30.85 5.32 15.87
C ALA A 243 31.30 3.98 15.25
N VAL A 244 32.32 3.32 15.81
CA VAL A 244 32.75 1.99 15.38
C VAL A 244 31.68 0.93 15.61
N ASP A 245 30.99 0.96 16.76
CA ASP A 245 29.87 0.05 17.03
C ASP A 245 28.67 0.28 16.10
N VAL A 246 28.38 1.55 15.78
CA VAL A 246 27.34 1.88 14.79
C VAL A 246 27.71 1.36 13.40
N ALA A 247 28.98 1.51 12.96
CA ALA A 247 29.44 0.99 11.68
C ALA A 247 29.31 -0.54 11.61
N ARG A 248 29.61 -1.25 12.71
CA ARG A 248 29.37 -2.69 12.80
C ARG A 248 27.89 -3.06 12.69
N ALA A 249 27.00 -2.33 13.37
CA ALA A 249 25.55 -2.54 13.25
C ALA A 249 25.04 -2.33 11.81
N VAL A 250 25.60 -1.38 11.04
CA VAL A 250 25.30 -1.21 9.61
C VAL A 250 25.69 -2.46 8.83
N GLU A 251 26.87 -3.02 9.04
CA GLU A 251 27.34 -4.22 8.34
C GLU A 251 26.46 -5.43 8.63
N GLU A 252 26.13 -5.65 9.91
CA GLU A 252 25.24 -6.74 10.32
C GLU A 252 23.87 -6.64 9.64
N ARG A 253 23.31 -5.42 9.52
CA ARG A 253 22.03 -5.21 8.83
C ARG A 253 22.12 -5.39 7.31
N LEU A 254 23.22 -4.94 6.69
CA LEU A 254 23.46 -5.16 5.26
C LEU A 254 23.56 -6.65 4.95
N SER A 255 24.27 -7.42 5.76
CA SER A 255 24.38 -8.87 5.61
C SER A 255 23.01 -9.53 5.79
N ALA A 256 22.29 -9.21 6.87
CA ALA A 256 20.98 -9.77 7.14
C ALA A 256 19.94 -9.46 6.02
N LEU A 257 20.01 -8.27 5.42
CA LEU A 257 19.18 -7.91 4.26
C LEU A 257 19.50 -8.78 3.04
N LEU A 258 20.78 -8.99 2.74
CA LEU A 258 21.20 -9.82 1.62
C LEU A 258 20.86 -11.31 1.84
N ASP A 259 21.04 -11.83 3.03
CA ASP A 259 20.68 -13.21 3.40
C ASP A 259 19.17 -13.43 3.26
N LEU A 260 18.35 -12.48 3.77
CA LEU A 260 16.90 -12.51 3.63
C LEU A 260 16.45 -12.54 2.16
N LEU A 261 17.09 -11.73 1.32
CA LEU A 261 16.76 -11.72 -0.12
C LEU A 261 17.26 -12.96 -0.84
N ALA A 262 18.36 -13.56 -0.43
CA ALA A 262 18.81 -14.84 -0.97
C ALA A 262 17.80 -15.95 -0.68
N ASP A 263 17.26 -16.00 0.55
CA ASP A 263 16.21 -16.94 0.93
C ASP A 263 14.92 -16.70 0.11
N ALA A 264 14.49 -15.44 -0.02
CA ALA A 264 13.31 -15.08 -0.80
C ALA A 264 13.48 -15.44 -2.29
N ALA A 265 14.64 -15.18 -2.88
CA ALA A 265 14.95 -15.50 -4.27
C ALA A 265 15.02 -17.02 -4.53
N ALA A 266 15.52 -17.79 -3.55
CA ALA A 266 15.53 -19.25 -3.63
C ALA A 266 14.10 -19.83 -3.62
N LEU A 267 13.18 -19.22 -2.84
CA LEU A 267 11.77 -19.62 -2.77
C LEU A 267 10.98 -19.19 -4.02
N PHE A 268 11.29 -18.02 -4.57
CA PHE A 268 10.57 -17.42 -5.70
C PHE A 268 11.54 -16.96 -6.81
N PRO A 269 12.09 -17.89 -7.60
CA PRO A 269 13.08 -17.55 -8.64
C PRO A 269 12.50 -16.69 -9.78
N ASP A 270 11.19 -16.72 -9.99
CA ASP A 270 10.49 -15.92 -11.01
C ASP A 270 10.11 -14.51 -10.51
N VAL A 271 10.34 -14.19 -9.24
CA VAL A 271 10.14 -12.85 -8.66
C VAL A 271 11.48 -12.11 -8.66
N ARG A 272 11.46 -10.87 -9.10
CA ARG A 272 12.64 -10.00 -9.06
C ARG A 272 12.81 -9.38 -7.69
N TRP A 273 13.94 -9.63 -7.04
CA TRP A 273 14.29 -9.09 -5.72
C TRP A 273 15.41 -8.07 -5.85
N LEU A 274 15.23 -6.89 -5.26
CA LEU A 274 16.18 -5.79 -5.28
C LEU A 274 16.40 -5.28 -3.84
N ALA A 275 17.65 -5.29 -3.39
CA ALA A 275 18.02 -4.64 -2.14
C ALA A 275 18.32 -3.16 -2.40
N ASP A 276 17.68 -2.26 -1.63
CA ASP A 276 17.92 -0.81 -1.68
C ASP A 276 18.33 -0.30 -0.29
N PRO A 277 19.61 -0.04 -0.04
CA PRO A 277 20.08 0.44 1.27
C PRO A 277 19.68 1.89 1.55
N ALA A 278 19.26 2.65 0.53
CA ALA A 278 18.78 4.02 0.65
C ALA A 278 17.26 4.12 0.81
N PHE A 279 16.58 2.98 0.95
CA PHE A 279 15.12 2.96 1.08
C PHE A 279 14.67 3.63 2.39
N VAL A 280 13.96 4.76 2.28
CA VAL A 280 13.35 5.47 3.40
C VAL A 280 11.83 5.35 3.28
N PRO A 281 11.15 4.74 4.28
CA PRO A 281 9.71 4.56 4.23
C PRO A 281 8.95 5.86 4.56
N ASP A 282 7.75 6.01 4.01
CA ASP A 282 6.84 7.13 4.28
C ASP A 282 6.31 7.17 5.72
N LEU A 283 6.36 6.03 6.43
CA LEU A 283 5.82 5.88 7.79
C LEU A 283 6.96 5.68 8.79
N GLU A 284 6.99 6.56 9.79
CA GLU A 284 8.08 6.63 10.78
C GLU A 284 8.07 5.54 11.86
N TYR A 285 7.12 4.59 11.83
CA TYR A 285 7.06 3.53 12.82
C TYR A 285 7.92 2.31 12.48
N TYR A 286 8.43 2.21 11.25
CA TYR A 286 9.27 1.09 10.85
C TYR A 286 10.62 1.07 11.58
N THR A 287 11.05 -0.13 11.97
CA THR A 287 12.25 -0.34 12.79
C THR A 287 13.27 -1.29 12.19
N GLY A 288 12.95 -1.93 11.10
CA GLY A 288 13.77 -2.93 10.42
C GLY A 288 13.40 -3.00 8.92
N ILE A 289 13.30 -4.22 8.40
CA ILE A 289 12.98 -4.46 6.99
C ILE A 289 11.75 -3.70 6.56
N VAL A 290 11.84 -3.05 5.41
CA VAL A 290 10.75 -2.37 4.70
C VAL A 290 10.76 -2.82 3.25
N PHE A 291 9.59 -2.91 2.63
CA PHE A 291 9.50 -3.37 1.25
C PHE A 291 8.32 -2.79 0.48
N GLU A 292 8.50 -2.70 -0.81
CA GLU A 292 7.46 -2.39 -1.80
C GLU A 292 7.46 -3.47 -2.89
N GLY A 293 6.26 -3.94 -3.26
CA GLY A 293 6.09 -4.89 -4.38
C GLY A 293 5.36 -4.24 -5.55
N TYR A 294 5.79 -4.57 -6.74
CA TYR A 294 5.36 -4.01 -8.02
C TYR A 294 4.98 -5.12 -9.00
N GLY A 295 4.26 -4.76 -10.06
CA GLY A 295 4.01 -5.58 -11.23
C GLY A 295 4.28 -4.80 -12.50
N GLN A 296 4.47 -5.48 -13.62
CA GLN A 296 4.59 -4.82 -14.91
C GLN A 296 3.31 -4.02 -15.22
N GLY A 297 3.48 -2.77 -15.63
CA GLY A 297 2.37 -1.83 -15.90
C GLY A 297 1.87 -1.07 -14.67
N ALA A 298 2.35 -1.38 -13.46
CA ALA A 298 2.01 -0.62 -12.26
C ALA A 298 2.86 0.66 -12.16
N GLY A 299 2.21 1.83 -12.16
CA GLY A 299 2.88 3.12 -11.93
C GLY A 299 3.25 3.40 -10.48
N ALA A 300 2.83 2.54 -9.54
CA ALA A 300 3.05 2.68 -8.11
C ALA A 300 3.06 1.29 -7.43
N PRO A 301 3.59 1.16 -6.20
CA PRO A 301 3.59 -0.12 -5.49
C PRO A 301 2.18 -0.67 -5.30
N LEU A 302 2.05 -2.00 -5.49
CA LEU A 302 0.84 -2.78 -5.26
C LEU A 302 0.76 -3.30 -3.83
N VAL A 303 1.92 -3.52 -3.19
CA VAL A 303 2.04 -3.91 -1.79
C VAL A 303 3.12 -3.09 -1.11
N ARG A 304 2.90 -2.74 0.14
CA ARG A 304 3.86 -2.09 1.04
C ARG A 304 3.84 -2.77 2.38
N GLY A 305 5.02 -2.99 2.95
CA GLY A 305 5.13 -3.64 4.25
C GLY A 305 6.46 -3.38 4.94
N GLY A 306 6.60 -3.94 6.14
CA GLY A 306 7.82 -3.88 6.91
C GLY A 306 7.64 -4.18 8.40
N ARG A 307 8.74 -4.10 9.14
CA ARG A 307 8.86 -4.39 10.58
C ARG A 307 8.69 -3.13 11.42
N TYR A 308 7.91 -3.24 12.50
CA TYR A 308 7.55 -2.11 13.40
C TYR A 308 7.50 -2.55 14.89
N ASP A 309 8.60 -3.01 15.42
CA ASP A 309 8.70 -3.66 16.73
C ASP A 309 8.30 -2.77 17.92
N HIS A 310 8.40 -1.45 17.78
CA HIS A 310 8.10 -0.53 18.88
C HIS A 310 6.64 -0.04 18.94
N LEU A 311 5.83 -0.38 17.93
CA LEU A 311 4.48 0.18 17.84
C LEU A 311 3.55 -0.38 18.93
N LEU A 312 3.60 -1.69 19.18
CA LEU A 312 2.74 -2.32 20.19
C LEU A 312 3.09 -1.87 21.60
N GLY A 313 4.39 -1.64 21.89
CA GLY A 313 4.87 -1.13 23.17
C GLY A 313 4.23 0.21 23.55
N ARG A 314 3.92 1.06 22.57
CA ARG A 314 3.21 2.34 22.79
C ARG A 314 1.80 2.15 23.31
N PHE A 315 1.19 0.98 23.12
CA PHE A 315 -0.10 0.54 23.65
C PHE A 315 0.03 -0.37 24.88
N GLY A 316 1.24 -0.53 25.44
CA GLY A 316 1.52 -1.29 26.64
C GLY A 316 1.60 -2.81 26.48
N ARG A 317 1.91 -3.30 25.26
CA ARG A 317 2.20 -4.72 24.98
C ARG A 317 3.44 -4.82 24.08
N GLU A 318 4.61 -5.03 24.68
CA GLU A 318 5.84 -5.23 23.91
C GLU A 318 5.79 -6.53 23.11
N ALA A 319 5.98 -6.44 21.80
CA ALA A 319 6.15 -7.58 20.91
C ALA A 319 6.74 -7.14 19.58
N PRO A 320 7.64 -7.92 18.97
CA PRO A 320 8.08 -7.67 17.60
C PRO A 320 6.91 -7.85 16.64
N ALA A 321 6.87 -7.05 15.58
CA ALA A 321 5.79 -7.10 14.62
C ALA A 321 6.25 -6.72 13.20
N THR A 322 5.66 -7.38 12.21
CA THR A 322 5.83 -7.09 10.78
C THR A 322 4.51 -7.34 10.06
N GLY A 323 4.31 -6.72 8.91
CA GLY A 323 3.10 -6.90 8.13
C GLY A 323 3.14 -6.17 6.81
N PHE A 324 2.07 -6.26 6.06
CA PHE A 324 1.93 -5.54 4.80
C PHE A 324 0.47 -5.24 4.44
N ALA A 325 0.30 -4.29 3.52
CA ALA A 325 -0.96 -3.93 2.89
C ALA A 325 -0.85 -4.01 1.37
N LEU A 326 -1.78 -4.70 0.73
CA LEU A 326 -2.04 -4.70 -0.71
C LEU A 326 -3.05 -3.60 -1.04
N ASP A 327 -2.79 -2.83 -2.10
CA ASP A 327 -3.73 -1.86 -2.68
C ASP A 327 -4.63 -2.58 -3.69
N LEU A 328 -5.89 -2.75 -3.33
CA LEU A 328 -6.83 -3.55 -4.11
C LEU A 328 -7.14 -2.92 -5.48
N GLU A 329 -7.40 -1.61 -5.50
CA GLU A 329 -7.74 -0.91 -6.75
C GLU A 329 -6.56 -0.84 -7.71
N ARG A 330 -5.35 -0.58 -7.20
CA ARG A 330 -4.14 -0.58 -8.04
C ARG A 330 -3.83 -1.93 -8.62
N THR A 331 -4.03 -3.00 -7.84
CA THR A 331 -3.84 -4.36 -8.35
C THR A 331 -4.85 -4.66 -9.45
N LEU A 332 -6.13 -4.33 -9.25
CA LEU A 332 -7.18 -4.53 -10.25
C LEU A 332 -6.99 -3.72 -11.54
N ALA A 333 -6.20 -2.65 -11.51
CA ALA A 333 -5.88 -1.86 -12.70
C ALA A 333 -4.94 -2.59 -13.68
N ILE A 334 -4.18 -3.59 -13.19
CA ILE A 334 -3.18 -4.32 -14.01
C ILE A 334 -3.43 -5.82 -14.11
N VAL A 335 -4.45 -6.36 -13.41
CA VAL A 335 -4.79 -7.77 -13.47
C VAL A 335 -6.22 -7.97 -13.95
N GLU A 336 -6.43 -9.07 -14.68
CA GLU A 336 -7.77 -9.54 -14.96
C GLU A 336 -8.20 -10.53 -13.87
N VAL A 337 -9.38 -10.28 -13.29
CA VAL A 337 -10.01 -11.18 -12.33
C VAL A 337 -11.19 -11.84 -13.01
N PRO A 338 -11.04 -13.10 -13.46
CA PRO A 338 -12.14 -13.83 -14.06
C PRO A 338 -13.26 -14.04 -13.03
N LEU A 339 -14.46 -13.66 -13.40
CA LEU A 339 -15.66 -13.89 -12.60
C LEU A 339 -16.38 -15.13 -13.15
N PRO A 340 -16.80 -16.06 -12.30
CA PRO A 340 -17.60 -17.19 -12.78
C PRO A 340 -18.91 -16.64 -13.37
N PRO A 341 -19.36 -17.18 -14.51
CA PRO A 341 -20.63 -16.82 -15.06
C PRO A 341 -21.74 -17.12 -14.04
N ARG A 342 -22.57 -16.14 -13.76
CA ARG A 342 -23.79 -16.30 -12.96
C ARG A 342 -25.00 -16.21 -13.87
N PRO A 343 -25.43 -17.34 -14.50
CA PRO A 343 -26.61 -17.32 -15.33
C PRO A 343 -27.80 -16.91 -14.49
N ARG A 344 -28.60 -15.98 -15.01
CA ARG A 344 -29.82 -15.50 -14.35
C ARG A 344 -31.03 -16.09 -15.08
N THR A 345 -31.93 -16.67 -14.32
CA THR A 345 -33.25 -17.09 -14.86
C THR A 345 -34.22 -15.97 -14.71
N ALA A 346 -34.68 -15.41 -15.84
CA ALA A 346 -35.72 -14.39 -15.83
C ALA A 346 -37.08 -15.04 -15.53
N ILE A 347 -37.76 -14.52 -14.51
CA ILE A 347 -39.15 -14.89 -14.17
C ILE A 347 -40.03 -13.71 -14.43
N ARG A 348 -40.97 -13.85 -15.40
CA ARG A 348 -41.85 -12.79 -15.81
C ARG A 348 -43.06 -12.64 -14.87
N ILE A 349 -43.28 -11.42 -14.39
CA ILE A 349 -44.43 -11.06 -13.57
C ILE A 349 -45.49 -10.39 -14.45
N GLN A 350 -46.67 -10.97 -14.50
CA GLN A 350 -47.86 -10.45 -15.17
C GLN A 350 -48.95 -10.16 -14.14
N LYS A 351 -49.96 -9.38 -14.52
CA LYS A 351 -51.06 -8.94 -13.63
C LYS A 351 -51.83 -10.08 -12.95
N GLY A 352 -51.84 -11.29 -13.51
CA GLY A 352 -52.56 -12.43 -12.97
C GLY A 352 -51.69 -13.50 -12.28
N ASN A 353 -50.38 -13.46 -12.46
CA ASN A 353 -49.45 -14.51 -12.00
C ASN A 353 -48.50 -14.10 -10.88
N ARG A 354 -48.64 -12.88 -10.34
CA ARG A 354 -47.69 -12.34 -9.36
C ARG A 354 -47.29 -13.33 -8.27
N ARG A 355 -48.28 -13.94 -7.60
CA ARG A 355 -48.01 -14.90 -6.52
C ARG A 355 -47.21 -16.10 -7.02
N GLN A 356 -47.59 -16.70 -8.14
CA GLN A 356 -46.94 -17.85 -8.73
C GLN A 356 -45.49 -17.53 -9.15
N ALA A 357 -45.25 -16.35 -9.74
CA ALA A 357 -43.94 -15.90 -10.14
C ALA A 357 -43.01 -15.78 -8.90
N PHE A 358 -43.48 -15.23 -7.79
CA PHE A 358 -42.69 -15.15 -6.56
C PHE A 358 -42.51 -16.50 -5.88
N GLU A 359 -43.46 -17.41 -5.91
CA GLU A 359 -43.33 -18.78 -5.42
C GLU A 359 -42.28 -19.55 -6.22
N GLU A 360 -42.24 -19.38 -7.54
CA GLU A 360 -41.21 -19.95 -8.42
C GLU A 360 -39.84 -19.36 -8.14
N ALA A 361 -39.75 -18.04 -8.02
CA ALA A 361 -38.49 -17.36 -7.68
C ALA A 361 -37.90 -17.91 -6.36
N ARG A 362 -38.73 -18.03 -5.30
CA ARG A 362 -38.33 -18.59 -4.02
C ARG A 362 -37.85 -20.03 -4.13
N ARG A 363 -38.49 -20.87 -4.91
CA ARG A 363 -38.03 -22.26 -5.11
C ARG A 363 -36.68 -22.31 -5.78
N ARG A 364 -36.45 -21.51 -6.84
CA ARG A 364 -35.19 -21.46 -7.57
C ARG A 364 -34.07 -20.88 -6.72
N VAL A 365 -34.32 -19.81 -5.97
CA VAL A 365 -33.35 -19.24 -5.02
C VAL A 365 -32.96 -20.26 -3.95
N ALA A 366 -33.94 -21.00 -3.42
CA ALA A 366 -33.68 -22.09 -2.46
C ALA A 366 -32.86 -23.25 -3.06
N ALA A 367 -32.94 -23.45 -4.37
CA ALA A 367 -32.13 -24.39 -5.14
C ALA A 367 -30.73 -23.82 -5.54
N GLY A 368 -30.39 -22.61 -5.10
CA GLY A 368 -29.09 -21.97 -5.39
C GLY A 368 -29.01 -21.26 -6.75
N GLU A 369 -30.14 -21.12 -7.46
CA GLU A 369 -30.18 -20.40 -8.73
C GLU A 369 -30.24 -18.89 -8.52
N THR A 370 -29.67 -18.14 -9.46
CA THR A 370 -29.84 -16.68 -9.53
C THR A 370 -31.06 -16.37 -10.40
N VAL A 371 -32.03 -15.64 -9.85
CA VAL A 371 -33.25 -15.25 -10.58
C VAL A 371 -33.34 -13.74 -10.76
N GLU A 372 -33.95 -13.32 -11.84
CA GLU A 372 -34.31 -11.93 -12.12
C GLU A 372 -35.82 -11.84 -12.33
N LEU A 373 -36.51 -11.02 -11.51
CA LEU A 373 -37.93 -10.78 -11.63
C LEU A 373 -38.15 -9.63 -12.62
N VAL A 374 -38.80 -9.90 -13.72
CA VAL A 374 -39.07 -8.94 -14.81
C VAL A 374 -40.57 -8.66 -14.90
N GLU A 375 -40.99 -7.43 -14.65
CA GLU A 375 -42.38 -7.03 -14.82
C GLU A 375 -42.70 -6.81 -16.31
N GLU A 376 -43.68 -7.51 -16.81
CA GLU A 376 -44.19 -7.32 -18.15
C GLU A 376 -45.12 -6.09 -18.17
N ARG A 377 -44.68 -4.99 -18.82
CA ARG A 377 -45.51 -3.79 -19.04
C ARG A 377 -46.55 -4.06 -20.08
N GLU A 378 -47.81 -3.61 -19.85
CA GLU A 378 -48.93 -3.76 -20.78
C GLU A 378 -48.75 -2.95 -22.08
N ASP A 379 -47.78 -2.04 -22.13
CA ASP A 379 -47.50 -1.24 -23.33
C ASP A 379 -46.52 -2.00 -24.22
N GLY A 380 -47.03 -2.54 -25.31
CA GLY A 380 -46.39 -3.43 -26.29
C GLY A 380 -45.12 -2.92 -26.99
N ILE A 381 -44.24 -2.29 -26.27
CA ILE A 381 -42.87 -2.01 -26.69
C ILE A 381 -41.97 -3.01 -25.92
N GLY A 382 -41.87 -4.19 -26.52
CA GLY A 382 -40.82 -5.13 -26.13
C GLY A 382 -39.50 -4.48 -26.40
N ASP A 383 -38.75 -4.17 -25.36
CA ASP A 383 -37.35 -3.87 -25.55
C ASP A 383 -36.48 -4.74 -24.67
N ALA A 384 -35.73 -5.41 -25.43
CA ALA A 384 -34.35 -5.68 -25.41
C ALA A 384 -33.73 -5.55 -24.01
N GLY A 385 -33.67 -6.68 -23.33
CA GLY A 385 -32.63 -6.91 -22.31
C GLY A 385 -31.31 -6.48 -22.87
N GLY A 386 -30.94 -5.24 -22.60
CA GLY A 386 -29.57 -4.76 -22.76
C GLY A 386 -28.69 -5.64 -21.89
N ALA A 387 -28.11 -6.67 -22.50
CA ALA A 387 -26.95 -7.30 -21.98
C ALA A 387 -25.98 -6.15 -21.69
N ILE A 388 -25.73 -5.88 -20.42
CA ILE A 388 -24.55 -5.13 -20.02
C ILE A 388 -23.37 -6.06 -20.35
N GLY A 389 -23.09 -6.08 -21.67
CA GLY A 389 -21.96 -6.78 -22.26
C GLY A 389 -20.70 -6.04 -21.82
N ALA A 390 -19.79 -6.79 -21.29
CA ALA A 390 -18.42 -6.41 -21.19
C ALA A 390 -17.89 -6.06 -22.60
N THR A 391 -17.88 -4.78 -22.94
CA THR A 391 -17.04 -4.26 -24.00
C THR A 391 -16.23 -3.13 -23.38
N GLY A 392 -15.03 -3.50 -22.92
CA GLY A 392 -13.95 -2.56 -22.78
C GLY A 392 -13.51 -2.11 -24.15
N GLU A 393 -13.59 -0.81 -24.39
CA GLU A 393 -12.71 -0.09 -25.31
C GLU A 393 -13.08 1.39 -25.19
N GLY A 394 -12.20 2.15 -24.56
CA GLY A 394 -12.24 3.59 -24.45
C GLY A 394 -10.83 4.12 -24.57
N GLY A 395 -10.24 3.96 -25.77
CA GLY A 395 -9.00 4.62 -26.11
C GLY A 395 -9.21 6.13 -26.17
N ALA A 396 -8.56 6.88 -25.26
CA ALA A 396 -8.44 8.32 -25.33
C ALA A 396 -7.49 8.69 -26.47
N GLY A 397 -8.06 8.92 -27.64
CA GLY A 397 -7.36 9.52 -28.77
C GLY A 397 -7.07 11.00 -28.52
N HIS A 398 -5.82 11.33 -28.26
CA HIS A 398 -5.30 12.69 -28.36
C HIS A 398 -5.42 13.15 -29.82
N ARG A 399 -6.35 14.06 -30.12
CA ARG A 399 -6.33 14.84 -31.37
C ARG A 399 -5.50 16.10 -31.14
N ALA A 400 -4.35 16.12 -31.76
CA ALA A 400 -3.58 17.33 -32.04
C ALA A 400 -4.38 18.23 -32.99
N GLY A 401 -4.78 19.41 -32.52
CA GLY A 401 -5.38 20.45 -33.32
C GLY A 401 -4.31 21.35 -33.94
N GLY A 402 -4.22 21.36 -35.25
CA GLY A 402 -3.26 22.08 -36.02
C GLY A 402 -3.41 23.62 -35.94
N ALA A 403 -2.27 24.23 -35.98
CA ALA A 403 -2.10 25.67 -36.17
C ALA A 403 -2.74 26.17 -37.48
N ARG A 404 -3.50 27.26 -37.41
CA ARG A 404 -3.77 28.14 -38.53
C ARG A 404 -3.21 29.53 -38.19
N THR A 405 -2.24 29.89 -38.96
CA THR A 405 -1.73 31.25 -39.15
C THR A 405 -2.81 32.16 -39.74
N GLY A 406 -2.97 33.33 -39.20
CA GLY A 406 -3.76 34.42 -39.76
C GLY A 406 -3.16 35.74 -39.34
N GLU A 407 -2.60 36.42 -40.34
CA GLU A 407 -2.01 37.76 -40.30
C GLU A 407 -3.07 38.84 -40.04
N GLY A 408 -2.63 39.94 -39.49
CA GLY A 408 -3.06 41.26 -39.93
C GLY A 408 -3.77 42.12 -38.90
N GLY A 409 -3.19 43.28 -38.60
CA GLY A 409 -3.93 44.48 -38.26
C GLY A 409 -3.36 45.31 -37.11
N ALA A 410 -2.58 46.26 -37.45
CA ALA A 410 -2.13 47.38 -36.61
C ALA A 410 -3.30 48.29 -36.19
N GLY A 411 -3.18 48.96 -35.03
CA GLY A 411 -4.07 50.01 -34.58
C GLY A 411 -3.71 50.57 -33.23
N ASP A 412 -2.98 51.59 -33.29
CA ASP A 412 -2.65 52.70 -32.41
C ASP A 412 -3.68 53.08 -31.31
N GLY A 413 -3.19 53.59 -30.18
CA GLY A 413 -3.89 54.63 -29.50
C GLY A 413 -4.11 54.54 -27.99
N ARG A 414 -3.15 55.09 -27.24
CA ARG A 414 -3.19 55.68 -25.88
C ARG A 414 -3.07 54.73 -24.68
#